data_2915d42b6d544ea79d474b22015c11e1
#
_entry.id   2915d42b6d544ea79d474b22015c11e1
#
_cell.length_a   1.000
_cell.length_b   1.000
_cell.length_c   1.000
_cell.angle_alpha   90.00
_cell.angle_beta   90.00
_cell.angle_gamma   90.00
#
_symmetry.space_group_name_H-M   'P 1'
#
loop_
_entity.id
_entity.type
_entity.pdbx_description
1 polymer ?
#
loop_
_entity_poly.entity_id
_entity_poly.type
_entity_poly.pdbx_seq_one_letter_code
_entity_poly.pdbx_strand_id
1 'polypeptide(L)'
;MQVSAILKHARIAPQKCRLVADQIRGLPVEKALNVLTFSRKKAAAMVRKVLESAIANAEHNEGADIDELRVAAICVDEGRMLKRFQARAKGRGNRILKRNSHITVTVSDK
;
A
#
# COMPACT_ATOMS: atom_id res chain seq x y z
N MET A 1 -0.63 -2.82 -21.24
CA MET A 1 -0.88 -3.79 -20.17
C MET A 1 -0.87 -3.07 -18.82
N GLN A 2 -1.82 -3.37 -17.98
CA GLN A 2 -1.87 -2.86 -16.61
C GLN A 2 -2.21 -4.02 -15.67
N VAL A 3 -1.45 -4.13 -14.61
CA VAL A 3 -1.63 -5.17 -13.60
C VAL A 3 -1.65 -4.53 -12.23
N SER A 4 -2.57 -4.96 -11.40
CA SER A 4 -2.74 -4.40 -10.06
C SER A 4 -2.56 -5.44 -8.98
N ALA A 5 -2.15 -4.99 -7.79
CA ALA A 5 -2.19 -5.78 -6.58
C ALA A 5 -2.82 -4.95 -5.47
N ILE A 6 -3.52 -5.60 -4.59
CA ILE A 6 -4.25 -4.94 -3.51
C ILE A 6 -3.89 -5.59 -2.18
N LEU A 7 -3.56 -4.76 -1.20
CA LEU A 7 -3.44 -5.18 0.19
C LEU A 7 -4.61 -4.58 0.96
N LYS A 8 -5.48 -5.44 1.46
CA LYS A 8 -6.65 -5.01 2.24
C LYS A 8 -6.32 -5.05 3.73
N HIS A 9 -6.91 -4.14 4.46
CA HIS A 9 -6.84 -4.10 5.92
C HIS A 9 -5.42 -3.97 6.48
N ALA A 10 -4.57 -3.20 5.81
CA ALA A 10 -3.27 -2.86 6.36
C ALA A 10 -3.47 -1.98 7.60
N ARG A 11 -2.85 -2.38 8.72
CA ARG A 11 -2.98 -1.64 9.98
C ARG A 11 -2.07 -0.43 10.01
N ILE A 12 -2.45 0.57 9.24
CA ILE A 12 -1.73 1.83 9.20
C ILE A 12 -2.72 2.92 8.77
N ALA A 13 -2.53 4.11 9.28
CA ALA A 13 -3.39 5.23 8.93
C ALA A 13 -3.22 5.57 7.44
N PRO A 14 -4.31 5.80 6.69
CA PRO A 14 -4.22 6.12 5.26
C PRO A 14 -3.31 7.31 4.97
N GLN A 15 -3.32 8.31 5.85
CA GLN A 15 -2.49 9.50 5.69
C GLN A 15 -1.00 9.16 5.63
N LYS A 16 -0.54 8.23 6.47
CA LYS A 16 0.85 7.79 6.48
C LYS A 16 1.22 7.03 5.22
N CYS A 17 0.30 6.20 4.72
CA CYS A 17 0.49 5.48 3.46
C CYS A 17 0.55 6.44 2.27
N ARG A 18 -0.29 7.47 2.27
CA ARG A 18 -0.34 8.44 1.17
C ARG A 18 0.96 9.22 1.02
N LEU A 19 1.63 9.52 2.12
CA LEU A 19 2.92 10.18 2.07
C LEU A 19 3.94 9.33 1.31
N VAL A 20 3.96 8.03 1.56
CA VAL A 20 4.85 7.11 0.86
C VAL A 20 4.40 6.92 -0.58
N ALA A 21 3.11 6.79 -0.81
CA ALA A 21 2.55 6.61 -2.15
C ALA A 21 2.93 7.76 -3.08
N ASP A 22 2.89 8.99 -2.57
CA ASP A 22 3.22 10.16 -3.36
C ASP A 22 4.69 10.18 -3.80
N GLN A 23 5.57 9.53 -3.04
CA GLN A 23 6.99 9.46 -3.38
C GLN A 23 7.28 8.55 -4.55
N ILE A 24 6.45 7.54 -4.79
CA ILE A 24 6.72 6.53 -5.82
C ILE A 24 5.82 6.62 -7.04
N ARG A 25 4.77 7.44 -6.99
CA ARG A 25 3.82 7.55 -8.10
C ARG A 25 4.53 8.02 -9.37
N GLY A 26 4.35 7.25 -10.44
CA GLY A 26 4.94 7.59 -11.74
C GLY A 26 6.39 7.16 -11.93
N LEU A 27 7.04 6.61 -10.91
CA LEU A 27 8.43 6.17 -11.03
C LEU A 27 8.54 4.80 -11.72
N PRO A 28 9.66 4.53 -12.41
CA PRO A 28 9.99 3.16 -12.79
C PRO A 28 10.04 2.27 -11.56
N VAL A 29 9.62 1.02 -11.70
CA VAL A 29 9.50 0.12 -10.53
C VAL A 29 10.81 -0.07 -9.79
N GLU A 30 11.95 -0.08 -10.50
CA GLU A 30 13.26 -0.19 -9.85
C GLU A 30 13.54 0.97 -8.91
N LYS A 31 13.27 2.19 -9.35
CA LYS A 31 13.44 3.38 -8.53
C LYS A 31 12.46 3.38 -7.36
N ALA A 32 11.22 2.98 -7.62
CA ALA A 32 10.21 2.89 -6.57
C ALA A 32 10.64 1.90 -5.49
N LEU A 33 11.14 0.73 -5.88
CA LEU A 33 11.63 -0.26 -4.93
C LEU A 33 12.80 0.27 -4.08
N ASN A 34 13.72 1.00 -4.72
CA ASN A 34 14.84 1.61 -4.00
C ASN A 34 14.36 2.64 -2.98
N VAL A 35 13.44 3.52 -3.35
CA VAL A 35 12.87 4.50 -2.43
C VAL A 35 12.23 3.80 -1.23
N LEU A 36 11.45 2.76 -1.48
CA LEU A 36 10.76 2.02 -0.43
C LEU A 36 11.72 1.25 0.48
N THR A 37 12.77 0.67 -0.11
CA THR A 37 13.75 -0.11 0.64
C THR A 37 14.53 0.76 1.63
N PHE A 38 14.88 1.97 1.22
CA PHE A 38 15.65 2.88 2.06
C PHE A 38 14.81 3.79 2.95
N SER A 39 13.50 3.72 2.83
CA SER A 39 12.62 4.49 3.70
C SER A 39 12.51 3.84 5.08
N ARG A 40 12.58 4.65 6.12
CA ARG A 40 12.43 4.18 7.51
C ARG A 40 10.97 4.08 7.94
N LYS A 41 10.04 4.52 7.10
CA LYS A 41 8.62 4.51 7.45
C LYS A 41 8.04 3.11 7.37
N LYS A 42 7.23 2.75 8.36
CA LYS A 42 6.53 1.47 8.39
C LYS A 42 5.66 1.26 7.14
N ALA A 43 5.02 2.33 6.68
CA ALA A 43 4.18 2.30 5.49
C ALA A 43 4.97 1.87 4.25
N ALA A 44 6.24 2.24 4.16
CA ALA A 44 7.08 1.88 3.02
C ALA A 44 7.24 0.36 2.87
N ALA A 45 7.39 -0.35 3.97
CA ALA A 45 7.50 -1.81 3.93
C ALA A 45 6.21 -2.45 3.42
N MET A 46 5.06 -1.91 3.82
CA MET A 46 3.76 -2.42 3.35
C MET A 46 3.53 -2.12 1.88
N VAL A 47 3.83 -0.90 1.45
CA VAL A 47 3.70 -0.50 0.05
C VAL A 47 4.64 -1.32 -0.82
N ARG A 48 5.87 -1.57 -0.35
CA ARG A 48 6.83 -2.40 -1.07
C ARG A 48 6.30 -3.80 -1.33
N LYS A 49 5.68 -4.43 -0.34
CA LYS A 49 5.09 -5.76 -0.52
C LYS A 49 4.01 -5.77 -1.60
N VAL A 50 3.17 -4.75 -1.62
CA VAL A 50 2.11 -4.64 -2.63
C VAL A 50 2.71 -4.43 -4.01
N LEU A 51 3.72 -3.58 -4.10
CA LEU A 51 4.42 -3.32 -5.36
C LEU A 51 5.11 -4.59 -5.88
N GLU A 52 5.80 -5.31 -5.02
CA GLU A 52 6.44 -6.59 -5.39
C GLU A 52 5.41 -7.59 -5.88
N SER A 53 4.24 -7.64 -5.26
CA SER A 53 3.13 -8.50 -5.69
C SER A 53 2.62 -8.10 -7.07
N ALA A 54 2.47 -6.81 -7.33
CA ALA A 54 2.04 -6.31 -8.64
C ALA A 54 3.07 -6.66 -9.73
N ILE A 55 4.35 -6.50 -9.41
CA ILE A 55 5.43 -6.86 -10.34
C ILE A 55 5.40 -8.36 -10.64
N ALA A 56 5.27 -9.18 -9.61
CA ALA A 56 5.19 -10.64 -9.79
C ALA A 56 4.00 -11.04 -10.65
N ASN A 57 2.83 -10.42 -10.43
CA ASN A 57 1.66 -10.67 -11.24
C ASN A 57 1.89 -10.29 -12.70
N ALA A 58 2.57 -9.16 -12.93
CA ALA A 58 2.88 -8.72 -14.29
C ALA A 58 3.82 -9.70 -15.00
N GLU A 59 4.86 -10.16 -14.31
CA GLU A 59 5.82 -11.11 -14.87
C GLU A 59 5.18 -12.46 -15.17
N HIS A 60 4.43 -13.01 -14.21
CA HIS A 60 3.88 -14.36 -14.33
C HIS A 60 2.67 -14.43 -15.24
N ASN A 61 1.78 -13.46 -15.16
CA ASN A 61 0.51 -13.53 -15.90
C ASN A 61 0.58 -12.88 -17.27
N GLU A 62 1.43 -11.88 -17.44
CA GLU A 62 1.51 -11.09 -18.67
C GLU A 62 2.88 -11.19 -19.36
N GLY A 63 3.83 -11.89 -18.74
CA GLY A 63 5.16 -12.02 -19.31
C GLY A 63 5.92 -10.70 -19.43
N ALA A 64 5.57 -9.72 -18.63
CA ALA A 64 6.17 -8.40 -18.69
C ALA A 64 7.62 -8.39 -18.20
N ASP A 65 8.43 -7.52 -18.80
CA ASP A 65 9.81 -7.28 -18.36
C ASP A 65 9.79 -6.22 -17.27
N ILE A 66 10.40 -6.53 -16.13
CA ILE A 66 10.45 -5.61 -14.99
C ILE A 66 11.09 -4.27 -15.37
N ASP A 67 12.06 -4.28 -16.28
CA ASP A 67 12.75 -3.05 -16.69
C ASP A 67 11.85 -2.07 -17.44
N GLU A 68 10.74 -2.55 -17.98
CA GLU A 68 9.78 -1.74 -18.70
C GLU A 68 8.60 -1.28 -17.85
N LEU A 69 8.50 -1.79 -16.62
CA LEU A 69 7.39 -1.47 -15.74
C LEU A 69 7.60 -0.17 -14.97
N ARG A 70 6.49 0.52 -14.75
CA ARG A 70 6.47 1.71 -13.90
C ARG A 70 5.23 1.69 -13.03
N VAL A 71 5.26 2.45 -11.95
CA VAL A 71 4.10 2.62 -11.07
C VAL A 71 3.13 3.57 -11.76
N ALA A 72 2.14 3.01 -12.45
CA ALA A 72 1.16 3.81 -13.18
C ALA A 72 0.19 4.51 -12.24
N ALA A 73 -0.21 3.83 -11.18
CA ALA A 73 -1.12 4.39 -10.19
C ALA A 73 -0.89 3.72 -8.85
N ILE A 74 -1.08 4.47 -7.79
CA ILE A 74 -1.15 3.93 -6.45
C ILE A 74 -2.24 4.68 -5.71
N CYS A 75 -3.17 3.93 -5.12
CA CYS A 75 -4.30 4.46 -4.38
C CYS A 75 -4.28 3.91 -2.97
N VAL A 76 -4.55 4.79 -2.01
CA VAL A 76 -4.68 4.40 -0.61
C VAL A 76 -6.07 4.83 -0.16
N ASP A 77 -6.91 3.85 0.09
CA ASP A 77 -8.29 4.08 0.53
C ASP A 77 -8.43 3.78 2.01
N GLU A 78 -9.35 4.47 2.66
CA GLU A 78 -9.67 4.18 4.04
C GLU A 78 -10.40 2.85 4.12
N GLY A 79 -9.87 1.94 4.93
CA GLY A 79 -10.53 0.72 5.25
C GLY A 79 -11.54 0.92 6.37
N ARG A 80 -12.27 -0.14 6.66
CA ARG A 80 -13.25 -0.13 7.73
C ARG A 80 -12.57 0.09 9.06
N MET A 81 -12.99 1.11 9.79
CA MET A 81 -12.52 1.34 11.14
C MET A 81 -13.03 0.25 12.08
N LEU A 82 -12.10 -0.42 12.75
CA LEU A 82 -12.45 -1.34 13.80
C LEU A 82 -12.74 -0.53 15.05
N LYS A 83 -14.02 -0.39 15.36
CA LYS A 83 -14.45 0.24 16.60
C LYS A 83 -14.53 -0.83 17.69
N ARG A 84 -13.61 -0.77 18.63
CA ARG A 84 -13.68 -1.62 19.81
C ARG A 84 -14.14 -0.77 20.96
N PHE A 85 -15.28 -1.14 21.50
CA PHE A 85 -15.81 -0.54 22.70
C PHE A 85 -15.35 -1.35 23.89
N GLN A 86 -14.47 -0.79 24.71
CA GLN A 86 -14.10 -1.42 25.96
C GLN A 86 -14.83 -0.73 27.08
N ALA A 87 -15.79 -1.46 27.67
CA ALA A 87 -16.42 -1.01 28.91
C ALA A 87 -15.40 -1.12 30.03
N ARG A 88 -15.08 0.00 30.65
CA ARG A 88 -14.21 0.02 31.81
C ARG A 88 -15.06 0.10 33.08
N ALA A 89 -14.45 -0.35 34.21
CA ALA A 89 -15.03 -0.20 35.52
C ALA A 89 -15.48 1.23 35.71
N LYS A 90 -16.52 1.70 35.94
CA LYS A 90 -17.14 3.02 35.99
C LYS A 90 -17.96 3.38 34.76
N GLY A 91 -18.28 2.45 33.90
CA GLY A 91 -19.11 2.70 32.73
C GLY A 91 -18.51 3.62 31.69
N ARG A 92 -17.23 3.92 31.80
CA ARG A 92 -16.54 4.68 30.77
C ARG A 92 -16.11 3.76 29.65
N GLY A 93 -16.77 3.85 28.51
CA GLY A 93 -16.31 3.19 27.32
C GLY A 93 -15.15 4.00 26.71
N ASN A 94 -14.01 3.36 26.55
CA ASN A 94 -12.94 3.91 25.75
C ASN A 94 -13.08 3.42 24.32
N ARG A 95 -13.28 4.36 23.41
CA ARG A 95 -13.39 4.07 22.01
C ARG A 95 -11.98 3.96 21.43
N ILE A 96 -11.57 2.75 21.10
CA ILE A 96 -10.31 2.53 20.41
C ILE A 96 -10.61 2.48 18.92
N LEU A 97 -10.12 3.47 18.19
CA LEU A 97 -10.25 3.54 16.74
C LEU A 97 -8.98 2.98 16.13
N LYS A 98 -9.07 1.83 15.47
CA LYS A 98 -7.97 1.28 14.69
C LYS A 98 -8.25 1.54 13.22
N ARG A 99 -7.45 2.43 12.65
CA ARG A 99 -7.58 2.78 11.23
C ARG A 99 -6.88 1.75 10.37
N ASN A 100 -7.55 1.38 9.30
CA ASN A 100 -7.02 0.47 8.29
C ASN A 100 -6.92 1.19 6.96
N SER A 101 -6.02 0.71 6.12
CA SER A 101 -5.88 1.21 4.75
C SER A 101 -6.01 0.05 3.77
N HIS A 102 -6.54 0.36 2.60
CA HIS A 102 -6.48 -0.53 1.44
C HIS A 102 -5.54 0.09 0.44
N ILE A 103 -4.48 -0.62 0.10
CA ILE A 103 -3.44 -0.13 -0.79
C ILE A 103 -3.55 -0.86 -2.12
N THR A 104 -3.77 -0.13 -3.20
CA THR A 104 -3.82 -0.68 -4.55
C THR A 104 -2.69 -0.09 -5.36
N VAL A 105 -1.83 -0.94 -5.90
CA VAL A 105 -0.74 -0.52 -6.78
C VAL A 105 -0.99 -1.10 -8.16
N THR A 106 -0.95 -0.25 -9.17
CA THR A 106 -1.06 -0.64 -10.57
C THR A 106 0.26 -0.36 -11.27
N VAL A 107 0.80 -1.37 -11.93
CA VAL A 107 2.01 -1.25 -12.75
C VAL A 107 1.64 -1.38 -14.22
N SER A 108 2.39 -0.69 -15.06
CA SER A 108 2.13 -0.65 -16.50
C SER A 108 3.46 -0.59 -17.24
N ASP A 109 3.46 -1.09 -18.47
CA ASP A 109 4.61 -1.01 -19.37
C ASP A 109 4.60 0.23 -20.26
N LYS A 110 3.63 1.10 -20.09
CA LYS A 110 3.52 2.34 -20.85
C LYS A 110 3.83 3.57 -20.05
#